data_e99cba6ec5aee11a585e4741ec1e27df
#
_entry.id   e99cba6ec5aee11a585e4741ec1e27df
#
_cell.length_a   1.000
_cell.length_b   1.000
_cell.length_c   1.000
_cell.angle_alpha   90.00
_cell.angle_beta   90.00
_cell.angle_gamma   90.00
#
_symmetry.space_group_name_H-M   'P 1'
#
loop_
_entity.id
_entity.type
_entity.pdbx_description
1 polymer ?
#
loop_
_entity_poly.entity_id
_entity_poly.type
_entity_poly.pdbx_seq_one_letter_code
_entity_poly.pdbx_strand_id
1 'polypeptide(L)'
;MALIGRLFVILFGFFAACLVAGMIVVGAVLFPEFSDLGAGPVDQGALNIVFGFGFIFVSGFALLPAMIVVAITEAFYIRGALTYAVGGGIVGLACYLGLIPFDTETLRFDGIVRRHLEIMTGAGIVAGAIYWMIAGRNAGAWREPPRPLRLPPPLPAHSPPPPDLPPPS
;
A
#
# COMPACT_ATOMS: atom_id res chain seq x y z
N MET A 1 6.35 21.44 7.21
CA MET A 1 7.20 20.63 6.32
C MET A 1 6.86 19.13 6.37
N ALA A 2 6.66 18.54 7.55
CA ALA A 2 6.37 17.09 7.68
C ALA A 2 5.08 16.63 6.99
N LEU A 3 4.03 17.44 6.97
CA LEU A 3 2.72 17.10 6.41
C LEU A 3 2.74 17.02 4.88
N ILE A 4 3.44 17.95 4.23
CA ILE A 4 3.59 17.97 2.76
C ILE A 4 4.41 16.75 2.31
N GLY A 5 5.53 16.47 2.97
CA GLY A 5 6.33 15.28 2.68
C GLY A 5 5.52 13.98 2.86
N ARG A 6 4.67 13.93 3.89
CA ARG A 6 3.79 12.78 4.13
C ARG A 6 2.77 12.60 3.00
N LEU A 7 2.17 13.70 2.52
CA LEU A 7 1.22 13.66 1.41
C LEU A 7 1.87 13.10 0.14
N PHE A 8 3.10 13.51 -0.16
CA PHE A 8 3.85 12.96 -1.30
C PHE A 8 4.09 11.45 -1.17
N VAL A 9 4.47 10.97 0.02
CA VAL A 9 4.67 9.53 0.26
C VAL A 9 3.36 8.75 0.10
N ILE A 10 2.24 9.29 0.58
CA ILE A 10 0.91 8.69 0.43
C ILE A 10 0.53 8.59 -1.06
N LEU A 11 0.68 9.70 -1.81
CA LEU A 11 0.39 9.73 -3.24
C LEU A 11 1.28 8.76 -4.02
N PHE A 12 2.58 8.79 -3.77
CA PHE A 12 3.52 7.89 -4.43
C PHE A 12 3.20 6.43 -4.12
N GLY A 13 2.93 6.10 -2.85
CA GLY A 13 2.51 4.76 -2.44
C GLY A 13 1.23 4.32 -3.10
N PHE A 14 0.24 5.22 -3.23
CA PHE A 14 -1.01 4.96 -3.93
C PHE A 14 -0.78 4.65 -5.42
N PHE A 15 -0.04 5.47 -6.13
CA PHE A 15 0.24 5.23 -7.54
C PHE A 15 1.03 3.95 -7.78
N ALA A 16 2.03 3.66 -6.94
CA ALA A 16 2.76 2.40 -7.01
C ALA A 16 1.84 1.18 -6.78
N ALA A 17 0.94 1.26 -5.80
CA ALA A 17 -0.06 0.22 -5.53
C ALA A 17 -1.02 0.03 -6.72
N CYS A 18 -1.51 1.13 -7.33
CA CYS A 18 -2.38 1.08 -8.51
C CYS A 18 -1.67 0.47 -9.72
N LEU A 19 -0.38 0.79 -9.91
CA LEU A 19 0.41 0.21 -10.99
C LEU A 19 0.51 -1.31 -10.83
N VAL A 20 0.83 -1.78 -9.64
CA VAL A 20 0.92 -3.23 -9.36
C VAL A 20 -0.44 -3.90 -9.52
N ALA A 21 -1.51 -3.30 -8.98
CA ALA A 21 -2.87 -3.83 -9.14
C ALA A 21 -3.26 -3.91 -10.62
N GLY A 22 -2.99 -2.85 -11.40
CA GLY A 22 -3.25 -2.81 -12.83
C GLY A 22 -2.50 -3.90 -13.59
N MET A 23 -1.22 -4.12 -13.27
CA MET A 23 -0.44 -5.21 -13.87
C MET A 23 -1.02 -6.58 -13.57
N ILE A 24 -1.45 -6.83 -12.33
CA ILE A 24 -2.04 -8.12 -11.92
C ILE A 24 -3.37 -8.32 -12.67
N VAL A 25 -4.24 -7.32 -12.68
CA VAL A 25 -5.56 -7.42 -13.33
C VAL A 25 -5.39 -7.64 -14.83
N VAL A 26 -4.59 -6.84 -15.51
CA VAL A 26 -4.33 -6.98 -16.94
C VAL A 26 -3.69 -8.34 -17.24
N GLY A 27 -2.67 -8.75 -16.48
CA GLY A 27 -2.02 -10.04 -16.66
C GLY A 27 -2.98 -11.21 -16.45
N ALA A 28 -3.80 -11.18 -15.40
CA ALA A 28 -4.71 -12.30 -15.07
C ALA A 28 -5.92 -12.38 -16.00
N VAL A 29 -6.37 -11.25 -16.57
CA VAL A 29 -7.52 -11.23 -17.51
C VAL A 29 -7.08 -11.50 -18.94
N LEU A 30 -5.97 -10.90 -19.40
CA LEU A 30 -5.53 -11.06 -20.79
C LEU A 30 -4.73 -12.33 -21.05
N PHE A 31 -3.97 -12.84 -20.07
CA PHE A 31 -3.08 -13.99 -20.32
C PHE A 31 -3.81 -15.26 -20.78
N PRO A 32 -4.97 -15.65 -20.22
CA PRO A 32 -5.71 -16.83 -20.69
C PRO A 32 -6.26 -16.64 -22.10
N GLU A 33 -6.74 -15.45 -22.42
CA GLU A 33 -7.31 -15.11 -23.71
C GLU A 33 -6.26 -15.18 -24.82
N PHE A 34 -5.03 -14.73 -24.54
CA PHE A 34 -3.92 -14.80 -25.52
C PHE A 34 -3.39 -16.22 -25.72
N SER A 35 -3.41 -17.07 -24.70
CA SER A 35 -2.98 -18.46 -24.84
C SER A 35 -3.93 -19.29 -25.71
N ASP A 36 -5.23 -18.98 -25.65
CA ASP A 36 -6.27 -19.69 -26.40
C ASP A 36 -6.35 -19.25 -27.87
N LEU A 37 -5.96 -18.00 -28.16
CA LEU A 37 -5.98 -17.45 -29.51
C LEU A 37 -4.78 -17.85 -30.39
N GLY A 38 -3.77 -18.54 -29.83
CA GLY A 38 -2.53 -18.87 -30.55
C GLY A 38 -1.85 -17.61 -31.12
N ALA A 39 -2.09 -16.47 -30.47
CA ALA A 39 -1.59 -15.18 -30.93
C ALA A 39 -0.05 -15.20 -30.94
N GLY A 40 0.52 -14.87 -32.08
CA GLY A 40 1.94 -14.64 -32.28
C GLY A 40 2.48 -13.56 -31.30
N PRO A 41 3.74 -13.18 -31.42
CA PRO A 41 4.36 -12.24 -30.49
C PRO A 41 3.49 -10.98 -30.34
N VAL A 42 3.03 -10.75 -29.11
CA VAL A 42 2.15 -9.61 -28.78
C VAL A 42 2.92 -8.31 -29.03
N ASP A 43 2.34 -7.40 -29.81
CA ASP A 43 2.96 -6.13 -30.08
C ASP A 43 3.17 -5.33 -28.77
N GLN A 44 4.42 -4.94 -28.53
CA GLN A 44 4.82 -4.17 -27.34
C GLN A 44 4.04 -2.84 -27.23
N GLY A 45 3.70 -2.23 -28.35
CA GLY A 45 2.90 -1.02 -28.39
C GLY A 45 1.48 -1.25 -27.87
N ALA A 46 0.84 -2.33 -28.31
CA ALA A 46 -0.50 -2.71 -27.83
C ALA A 46 -0.49 -3.01 -26.33
N LEU A 47 0.51 -3.75 -25.83
CA LEU A 47 0.66 -4.01 -24.38
C LEU A 47 0.79 -2.71 -23.58
N ASN A 48 1.64 -1.78 -24.00
CA ASN A 48 1.83 -0.52 -23.29
C ASN A 48 0.55 0.30 -23.22
N ILE A 49 -0.25 0.31 -24.29
CA ILE A 49 -1.55 0.99 -24.32
C ILE A 49 -2.51 0.34 -23.32
N VAL A 50 -2.63 -0.99 -23.33
CA VAL A 50 -3.53 -1.72 -22.43
C VAL A 50 -3.12 -1.54 -20.97
N PHE A 51 -1.82 -1.61 -20.65
CA PHE A 51 -1.33 -1.33 -19.31
C PHE A 51 -1.58 0.11 -18.88
N GLY A 52 -1.37 1.07 -19.79
CA GLY A 52 -1.65 2.49 -19.53
C GLY A 52 -3.12 2.75 -19.22
N PHE A 53 -4.02 2.24 -20.04
CA PHE A 53 -5.48 2.35 -19.79
C PHE A 53 -5.89 1.64 -18.52
N GLY A 54 -5.41 0.42 -18.29
CA GLY A 54 -5.67 -0.32 -17.06
C GLY A 54 -5.22 0.44 -15.82
N PHE A 55 -4.04 1.05 -15.86
CA PHE A 55 -3.53 1.89 -14.77
C PHE A 55 -4.43 3.11 -14.51
N ILE A 56 -4.80 3.87 -15.55
CA ILE A 56 -5.65 5.06 -15.42
C ILE A 56 -7.01 4.66 -14.85
N PHE A 57 -7.59 3.59 -15.37
CA PHE A 57 -8.91 3.11 -14.95
C PHE A 57 -8.91 2.65 -13.50
N VAL A 58 -7.96 1.78 -13.12
CA VAL A 58 -7.82 1.28 -11.74
C VAL A 58 -7.55 2.44 -10.78
N SER A 59 -6.66 3.38 -11.15
CA SER A 59 -6.36 4.54 -10.31
C SER A 59 -7.59 5.41 -10.09
N GLY A 60 -8.39 5.66 -11.13
CA GLY A 60 -9.59 6.49 -11.04
C GLY A 60 -10.66 5.86 -10.15
N PHE A 61 -10.97 4.58 -10.36
CA PHE A 61 -11.99 3.89 -9.57
C PHE A 61 -11.56 3.60 -8.14
N ALA A 62 -10.29 3.22 -7.94
CA ALA A 62 -9.77 2.90 -6.62
C ALA A 62 -9.51 4.13 -5.75
N LEU A 63 -9.40 5.34 -6.35
CA LEU A 63 -9.01 6.54 -5.61
C LEU A 63 -9.92 6.81 -4.41
N LEU A 64 -11.22 6.81 -4.63
CA LEU A 64 -12.19 7.18 -3.60
C LEU A 64 -12.23 6.15 -2.45
N PRO A 65 -12.44 4.84 -2.68
CA PRO A 65 -12.44 3.86 -1.60
C PRO A 65 -11.06 3.72 -0.94
N ALA A 66 -9.96 3.84 -1.69
CA ALA A 66 -8.62 3.80 -1.13
C ALA A 66 -8.35 5.00 -0.21
N MET A 67 -8.78 6.21 -0.58
CA MET A 67 -8.65 7.40 0.26
C MET A 67 -9.39 7.26 1.59
N ILE A 68 -10.55 6.60 1.60
CA ILE A 68 -11.28 6.30 2.85
C ILE A 68 -10.45 5.38 3.74
N VAL A 69 -9.90 4.29 3.19
CA VAL A 69 -9.04 3.36 3.94
C VAL A 69 -7.80 4.07 4.47
N VAL A 70 -7.14 4.89 3.66
CA VAL A 70 -5.96 5.68 4.07
C VAL A 70 -6.34 6.66 5.17
N ALA A 71 -7.45 7.39 5.05
CA ALA A 71 -7.90 8.32 6.08
C ALA A 71 -8.16 7.62 7.43
N ILE A 72 -8.80 6.45 7.40
CA ILE A 72 -9.05 5.64 8.59
C ILE A 72 -7.72 5.18 9.20
N THR A 73 -6.82 4.61 8.42
CA THR A 73 -5.54 4.10 8.93
C THR A 73 -4.63 5.20 9.48
N GLU A 74 -4.63 6.39 8.88
CA GLU A 74 -3.91 7.57 9.40
C GLU A 74 -4.56 8.12 10.67
N ALA A 75 -5.91 8.15 10.75
CA ALA A 75 -6.63 8.64 11.91
C ALA A 75 -6.43 7.76 13.14
N PHE A 76 -6.42 6.44 12.96
CA PHE A 76 -6.31 5.46 14.03
C PHE A 76 -4.87 4.96 14.26
N TYR A 77 -3.86 5.53 13.60
CA TYR A 77 -2.45 5.12 13.71
C TYR A 77 -2.20 3.63 13.40
N ILE A 78 -2.98 3.07 12.49
CA ILE A 78 -2.89 1.65 12.16
C ILE A 78 -1.66 1.45 11.27
N ARG A 79 -0.68 0.70 11.76
CA ARG A 79 0.59 0.44 11.07
C ARG A 79 0.76 -1.03 10.65
N GLY A 80 -0.24 -1.86 10.90
CA GLY A 80 -0.20 -3.30 10.63
C GLY A 80 -0.29 -3.63 9.13
N ALA A 81 0.61 -4.46 8.61
CA ALA A 81 0.59 -4.92 7.22
C ALA A 81 -0.73 -5.60 6.85
N LEU A 82 -1.25 -6.42 7.76
CA LEU A 82 -2.50 -7.16 7.55
C LEU A 82 -3.69 -6.23 7.33
N THR A 83 -3.77 -5.12 8.07
CA THR A 83 -4.87 -4.16 7.92
C THR A 83 -4.86 -3.52 6.54
N TYR A 84 -3.68 -3.20 6.00
CA TYR A 84 -3.56 -2.64 4.65
C TYR A 84 -3.84 -3.68 3.57
N ALA A 85 -3.43 -4.93 3.78
CA ALA A 85 -3.75 -6.03 2.86
C ALA A 85 -5.26 -6.28 2.80
N VAL A 86 -5.93 -6.38 3.97
CA VAL A 86 -7.40 -6.53 4.05
C VAL A 86 -8.11 -5.31 3.49
N GLY A 87 -7.67 -4.10 3.85
CA GLY A 87 -8.20 -2.84 3.31
C GLY A 87 -8.09 -2.77 1.79
N GLY A 88 -6.94 -3.16 1.24
CA GLY A 88 -6.74 -3.27 -0.20
C GLY A 88 -7.67 -4.29 -0.86
N GLY A 89 -7.87 -5.45 -0.23
CA GLY A 89 -8.84 -6.46 -0.69
C GLY A 89 -10.27 -5.91 -0.72
N ILE A 90 -10.69 -5.17 0.32
CA ILE A 90 -12.00 -4.50 0.38
C ILE A 90 -12.12 -3.46 -0.74
N VAL A 91 -11.06 -2.67 -1.00
CA VAL A 91 -11.03 -1.71 -2.11
C VAL A 91 -11.19 -2.42 -3.45
N GLY A 92 -10.45 -3.52 -3.69
CA GLY A 92 -10.56 -4.32 -4.90
C GLY A 92 -11.96 -4.90 -5.10
N LEU A 93 -12.56 -5.41 -4.03
CA LEU A 93 -13.94 -5.89 -4.02
C LEU A 93 -14.94 -4.76 -4.33
N ALA A 94 -14.80 -3.61 -3.69
CA ALA A 94 -15.66 -2.45 -3.91
C ALA A 94 -15.56 -1.93 -5.34
N CYS A 95 -14.35 -1.90 -5.92
CA CYS A 95 -14.15 -1.54 -7.32
C CYS A 95 -14.86 -2.51 -8.26
N TYR A 96 -14.79 -3.81 -7.99
CA TYR A 96 -15.48 -4.81 -8.79
C TYR A 96 -17.00 -4.65 -8.72
N LEU A 97 -17.57 -4.53 -7.53
CA LEU A 97 -19.01 -4.33 -7.31
C LEU A 97 -19.51 -3.00 -7.88
N GLY A 98 -18.67 -1.96 -7.92
CA GLY A 98 -19.03 -0.68 -8.54
C GLY A 98 -19.01 -0.68 -10.06
N LEU A 99 -18.34 -1.64 -10.69
CA LEU A 99 -18.26 -1.78 -12.15
C LEU A 99 -19.39 -2.62 -12.75
N ILE A 100 -19.94 -3.55 -11.97
CA ILE A 100 -21.01 -4.42 -12.44
C ILE A 100 -22.33 -3.85 -11.94
N PRO A 101 -23.32 -3.59 -12.84
CA PRO A 101 -24.66 -3.29 -12.42
C PRO A 101 -25.18 -4.50 -11.61
N PHE A 102 -25.40 -4.26 -10.33
CA PHE A 102 -25.84 -5.29 -9.38
C PHE A 102 -27.26 -5.69 -9.71
N ASP A 103 -27.41 -6.86 -10.34
CA ASP A 103 -28.72 -7.49 -10.45
C ASP A 103 -29.05 -8.17 -9.12
N THR A 104 -29.86 -7.49 -8.31
CA THR A 104 -30.23 -7.93 -6.96
C THR A 104 -31.12 -9.18 -6.97
N GLU A 105 -31.65 -9.60 -8.12
CA GLU A 105 -32.54 -10.76 -8.22
C GLU A 105 -31.80 -12.08 -8.37
N THR A 106 -30.59 -12.05 -8.89
CA THR A 106 -29.76 -13.23 -9.08
C THR A 106 -28.42 -13.11 -8.40
N LEU A 107 -28.33 -13.30 -7.11
CA LEU A 107 -27.08 -13.49 -6.35
C LEU A 107 -26.30 -14.76 -6.82
N ARG A 108 -26.38 -15.11 -8.10
CA ARG A 108 -25.62 -16.21 -8.69
C ARG A 108 -24.30 -15.68 -9.20
N PHE A 109 -23.26 -15.96 -8.46
CA PHE A 109 -21.88 -15.78 -8.91
C PHE A 109 -21.55 -16.91 -9.90
N ASP A 110 -21.87 -16.73 -11.17
CA ASP A 110 -21.44 -17.64 -12.22
C ASP A 110 -19.90 -17.65 -12.31
N GLY A 111 -19.32 -18.75 -12.79
CA GLY A 111 -17.90 -19.01 -12.70
C GLY A 111 -16.98 -17.90 -13.22
N ILE A 112 -17.41 -17.14 -14.25
CA ILE A 112 -16.68 -15.99 -14.80
C ILE A 112 -16.67 -14.82 -13.81
N VAL A 113 -17.80 -14.51 -13.21
CA VAL A 113 -17.94 -13.43 -12.20
C VAL A 113 -17.08 -13.73 -10.99
N ARG A 114 -17.09 -14.96 -10.50
CA ARG A 114 -16.29 -15.41 -9.38
C ARG A 114 -14.80 -15.24 -9.65
N ARG A 115 -14.32 -15.64 -10.83
CA ARG A 115 -12.90 -15.51 -11.22
C ARG A 115 -12.45 -14.04 -11.22
N HIS A 116 -13.24 -13.14 -11.82
CA HIS A 116 -12.90 -11.72 -11.83
C HIS A 116 -12.90 -11.10 -10.44
N LEU A 117 -13.83 -11.51 -9.59
CA LEU A 117 -13.90 -11.08 -8.19
C LEU A 117 -12.66 -11.54 -7.40
N GLU A 118 -12.23 -12.78 -7.58
CA GLU A 118 -11.02 -13.33 -6.96
C GLU A 118 -9.76 -12.56 -7.43
N ILE A 119 -9.65 -12.27 -8.73
CA ILE A 119 -8.54 -11.49 -9.31
C ILE A 119 -8.51 -10.08 -8.74
N MET A 120 -9.64 -9.36 -8.75
CA MET A 120 -9.72 -7.98 -8.27
C MET A 120 -9.42 -7.89 -6.77
N THR A 121 -9.97 -8.82 -5.99
CA THR A 121 -9.70 -8.88 -4.54
C THR A 121 -8.24 -9.20 -4.27
N GLY A 122 -7.68 -10.19 -4.98
CA GLY A 122 -6.27 -10.57 -4.85
C GLY A 122 -5.33 -9.43 -5.26
N ALA A 123 -5.61 -8.76 -6.37
CA ALA A 123 -4.86 -7.59 -6.81
C ALA A 123 -4.90 -6.47 -5.76
N GLY A 124 -6.07 -6.23 -5.15
CA GLY A 124 -6.25 -5.28 -4.07
C GLY A 124 -5.43 -5.62 -2.82
N ILE A 125 -5.38 -6.90 -2.42
CA ILE A 125 -4.57 -7.36 -1.28
C ILE A 125 -3.08 -7.08 -1.53
N VAL A 126 -2.57 -7.42 -2.71
CA VAL A 126 -1.17 -7.16 -3.08
C VAL A 126 -0.89 -5.66 -3.13
N ALA A 127 -1.77 -4.87 -3.74
CA ALA A 127 -1.66 -3.42 -3.79
C ALA A 127 -1.63 -2.79 -2.39
N GLY A 128 -2.49 -3.27 -1.47
CA GLY A 128 -2.50 -2.85 -0.08
C GLY A 128 -1.18 -3.15 0.64
N ALA A 129 -0.58 -4.32 0.38
CA ALA A 129 0.73 -4.68 0.94
C ALA A 129 1.85 -3.78 0.39
N ILE A 130 1.85 -3.46 -0.91
CA ILE A 130 2.80 -2.52 -1.54
C ILE A 130 2.64 -1.12 -0.95
N TYR A 131 1.39 -0.64 -0.83
CA TYR A 131 1.11 0.65 -0.19
C TYR A 131 1.65 0.68 1.25
N TRP A 132 1.43 -0.39 2.03
CA TRP A 132 1.95 -0.51 3.38
C TRP A 132 3.48 -0.42 3.43
N MET A 133 4.17 -1.08 2.51
CA MET A 133 5.64 -1.01 2.46
C MET A 133 6.16 0.42 2.24
N ILE A 134 5.49 1.21 1.43
CA ILE A 134 5.92 2.57 1.06
C ILE A 134 5.43 3.60 2.07
N ALA A 135 4.16 3.58 2.40
CA ALA A 135 3.51 4.64 3.17
C ALA A 135 2.97 4.17 4.53
N GLY A 136 2.44 2.96 4.63
CA GLY A 136 1.68 2.48 5.79
C GLY A 136 2.51 2.28 7.06
N ARG A 137 3.80 1.96 6.94
CA ARG A 137 4.70 1.76 8.09
C ARG A 137 4.78 2.97 9.02
N ASN A 138 4.65 4.16 8.46
CA ASN A 138 4.79 5.42 9.16
C ASN A 138 3.45 6.15 9.30
N ALA A 139 2.32 5.44 9.28
CA ALA A 139 1.00 6.04 9.44
C ALA A 139 0.91 6.82 10.75
N GLY A 140 0.40 8.06 10.70
CA GLY A 140 0.26 8.93 11.86
C GLY A 140 1.56 9.55 12.41
N ALA A 141 2.74 9.21 11.88
CA ALA A 141 4.03 9.71 12.42
C ALA A 141 4.18 11.24 12.40
N TRP A 142 3.43 11.94 11.58
CA TRP A 142 3.43 13.40 11.52
C TRP A 142 2.83 14.08 12.76
N ARG A 143 2.10 13.33 13.58
CA ARG A 143 1.50 13.81 14.85
C ARG A 143 2.38 13.51 16.07
N GLU A 144 3.40 12.67 15.93
CA GLU A 144 4.32 12.39 17.03
C GLU A 144 5.21 13.63 17.28
N PRO A 145 5.27 14.16 18.53
CA PRO A 145 6.22 15.21 18.84
C PRO A 145 7.65 14.69 18.60
N PRO A 146 8.61 15.58 18.23
CA PRO A 146 10.00 15.20 18.11
C PRO A 146 10.45 14.49 19.38
N ARG A 147 11.02 13.30 19.25
CA ARG A 147 11.59 12.60 20.41
C ARG A 147 12.59 13.53 21.08
N PRO A 148 12.46 13.78 22.39
CA PRO A 148 13.46 14.56 23.10
C PRO A 148 14.81 13.85 22.87
N LEU A 149 15.81 14.64 22.47
CA LEU A 149 17.18 14.17 22.38
C LEU A 149 17.50 13.52 23.74
N ARG A 150 17.74 12.22 23.74
CA ARG A 150 18.32 11.58 24.92
C ARG A 150 19.70 12.20 25.08
N LEU A 151 19.80 13.16 25.98
CA LEU A 151 21.10 13.64 26.40
C LEU A 151 21.91 12.39 26.86
N PRO A 152 23.16 12.27 26.45
CA PRO A 152 24.02 11.23 27.00
C PRO A 152 23.95 11.31 28.51
N PRO A 153 23.99 10.16 29.23
CA PRO A 153 24.01 10.19 30.68
C PRO A 153 25.12 11.14 31.14
N PRO A 154 24.87 11.94 32.18
CA PRO A 154 25.89 12.84 32.70
C PRO A 154 27.16 12.03 32.96
N LEU A 155 28.27 12.52 32.45
CA LEU A 155 29.59 11.91 32.72
C LEU A 155 29.68 11.66 34.24
N PRO A 156 30.17 10.48 34.66
CA PRO A 156 30.33 10.21 36.09
C PRO A 156 31.15 11.37 36.66
N ALA A 157 30.60 12.00 37.71
CA ALA A 157 31.32 13.04 38.42
C ALA A 157 32.75 12.53 38.68
N HIS A 158 33.76 13.30 38.27
CA HIS A 158 35.15 12.95 38.53
C HIS A 158 35.25 12.57 39.99
N SER A 159 35.60 11.33 40.26
CA SER A 159 35.94 10.92 41.62
C SER A 159 37.00 11.89 42.09
N PRO A 160 36.87 12.46 43.29
CA PRO A 160 37.94 13.30 43.84
C PRO A 160 39.27 12.51 43.79
N PRO A 161 40.38 13.15 43.46
CA PRO A 161 41.68 12.48 43.44
C PRO A 161 41.91 11.78 44.79
N PRO A 162 42.51 10.57 44.79
CA PRO A 162 42.78 9.88 46.01
C PRO A 162 43.60 10.78 46.93
N PRO A 163 43.35 10.78 48.27
CA PRO A 163 44.11 11.57 49.21
C PRO A 163 45.62 11.23 49.08
N ASP A 164 46.45 12.28 49.03
CA ASP A 164 47.90 12.12 48.92
C ASP A 164 48.41 11.18 50.01
N LEU A 165 48.96 10.06 49.63
CA LEU A 165 49.59 9.14 50.53
C LEU A 165 50.81 9.83 51.16
N PRO A 166 51.04 9.77 52.49
CA PRO A 166 52.23 10.34 53.09
C PRO A 166 53.46 9.68 52.53
N PRO A 167 54.58 10.40 52.38
CA PRO A 167 55.83 9.88 51.84
C PRO A 167 56.34 8.74 52.73
N PRO A 168 56.97 7.69 52.16
CA PRO A 168 57.53 6.59 52.92
C PRO A 168 58.63 7.10 53.82
N SER A 169 58.63 6.74 55.08
CA SER A 169 59.63 7.04 56.10
C SER A 169 60.91 6.29 55.88
#